data_53933e8a83d89caddbd29a1cdded36fe
#
_entry.id   53933e8a83d89caddbd29a1cdded36fe
#
_cell.length_a   1.000
_cell.length_b   1.000
_cell.length_c   1.000
_cell.angle_alpha   90.00
_cell.angle_beta   90.00
_cell.angle_gamma   90.00
#
_symmetry.space_group_name_H-M   'P 1'
#
loop_
_entity.id
_entity.type
_entity.pdbx_description
1 polymer ?
#
loop_
_entity_poly.entity_id
_entity_poly.type
_entity_poly.pdbx_seq_one_letter_code
_entity_poly.pdbx_strand_id
1 'polypeptide(L)'
;MNKLKTGEFYGSHYQKSTFKNLIITDTAYTHSKVDWHYHENPYFTYLLQGKLFESNKKESYYLEPGNLLFHNWQDSHYNIKPPEYTRGFHIELNEDWFSDFDIQITDFEGSINLKNPIIKNLMNQIFNETKINDQYSNLSIESNLIDIFNTIKESKKGNQKKPIWVSQLKELLIEEKTDHSLKSLSLKLGVHPVHLSREFNRYFGTSLGNYIRLIKLNKAFYLLLSKKFSMTEICYQCGFYDQSHFISNFKKTYNLTPTKFLKNIY
;
A
#
# COMPACT_ATOMS: atom_id res chain seq x y z
N MET A 1 -19.95 -2.26 -21.74
CA MET A 1 -19.04 -2.28 -20.59
C MET A 1 -18.13 -3.51 -20.75
N ASN A 2 -16.84 -3.32 -20.70
CA ASN A 2 -15.90 -4.41 -20.99
C ASN A 2 -15.61 -5.21 -19.71
N LYS A 3 -15.62 -6.55 -19.81
CA LYS A 3 -15.13 -7.45 -18.77
C LYS A 3 -13.66 -7.78 -19.07
N LEU A 4 -12.78 -7.52 -18.14
CA LEU A 4 -11.38 -7.98 -18.20
C LEU A 4 -11.29 -9.38 -17.57
N LYS A 5 -10.64 -10.27 -18.31
CA LYS A 5 -10.39 -11.63 -17.82
C LYS A 5 -9.23 -11.65 -16.82
N THR A 6 -9.10 -12.76 -16.15
CA THR A 6 -8.05 -13.01 -15.16
C THR A 6 -6.66 -12.64 -15.69
N GLY A 7 -5.96 -11.73 -15.02
CA GLY A 7 -4.63 -11.22 -15.36
C GLY A 7 -4.57 -10.27 -16.54
N GLU A 8 -5.70 -9.69 -16.96
CA GLU A 8 -5.75 -8.65 -18.00
C GLU A 8 -5.77 -7.26 -17.35
N PHE A 9 -4.74 -6.46 -17.62
CA PHE A 9 -4.65 -5.06 -17.24
C PHE A 9 -4.18 -4.22 -18.45
N TYR A 10 -4.71 -3.01 -18.57
CA TYR A 10 -4.36 -2.12 -19.67
C TYR A 10 -2.94 -1.58 -19.54
N GLY A 11 -2.04 -2.01 -20.41
CA GLY A 11 -0.65 -1.55 -20.44
C GLY A 11 0.34 -2.59 -20.91
N SER A 12 1.62 -2.28 -20.74
CA SER A 12 2.73 -3.19 -21.01
C SER A 12 3.27 -3.73 -19.71
N HIS A 13 3.30 -5.05 -19.55
CA HIS A 13 3.79 -5.69 -18.34
C HIS A 13 5.32 -5.79 -18.35
N TYR A 14 5.96 -5.25 -17.32
CA TYR A 14 7.37 -5.54 -17.00
C TYR A 14 7.55 -6.94 -16.45
N GLN A 15 6.54 -7.39 -15.69
CA GLN A 15 6.52 -8.70 -15.09
C GLN A 15 5.08 -9.17 -14.93
N LYS A 16 4.85 -10.44 -15.23
CA LYS A 16 3.61 -11.14 -14.90
C LYS A 16 4.01 -12.47 -14.26
N SER A 17 3.58 -12.67 -13.02
CA SER A 17 3.82 -13.89 -12.26
C SER A 17 2.47 -14.56 -11.97
N THR A 18 2.36 -15.83 -12.30
CA THR A 18 1.14 -16.63 -12.08
C THR A 18 1.44 -17.69 -11.03
N PHE A 19 0.68 -17.68 -9.97
CA PHE A 19 0.67 -18.68 -8.91
C PHE A 19 -0.64 -19.46 -8.97
N LYS A 20 -0.82 -20.48 -8.11
CA LYS A 20 -1.99 -21.36 -8.13
C LYS A 20 -3.32 -20.57 -8.19
N ASN A 21 -3.52 -19.59 -7.31
CA ASN A 21 -4.78 -18.90 -7.11
C ASN A 21 -4.64 -17.35 -7.14
N LEU A 22 -3.50 -16.84 -7.61
CA LEU A 22 -3.26 -15.40 -7.73
C LEU A 22 -2.38 -15.06 -8.94
N ILE A 23 -2.59 -13.88 -9.49
CA ILE A 23 -1.77 -13.32 -10.56
C ILE A 23 -1.26 -11.95 -10.11
N ILE A 24 0.04 -11.74 -10.31
CA ILE A 24 0.69 -10.47 -10.00
C ILE A 24 1.22 -9.86 -11.28
N THR A 25 0.92 -8.58 -11.51
CA THR A 25 1.44 -7.82 -12.65
C THR A 25 2.11 -6.53 -12.21
N ASP A 26 3.24 -6.23 -12.84
CA ASP A 26 3.94 -4.96 -12.76
C ASP A 26 3.82 -4.29 -14.13
N THR A 27 3.05 -3.22 -14.24
CA THR A 27 2.50 -2.73 -15.50
C THR A 27 2.77 -1.25 -15.70
N ALA A 28 3.35 -0.89 -16.86
CA ALA A 28 3.34 0.49 -17.36
C ALA A 28 2.01 0.75 -18.09
N TYR A 29 1.25 1.72 -17.62
CA TYR A 29 0.00 2.10 -18.27
C TYR A 29 0.28 2.85 -19.57
N THR A 30 -0.30 2.37 -20.67
CA THR A 30 -0.10 2.95 -22.03
C THR A 30 -1.28 3.76 -22.53
N HIS A 31 -2.46 3.52 -22.01
CA HIS A 31 -3.70 4.18 -22.43
C HIS A 31 -3.95 5.45 -21.62
N SER A 32 -4.21 6.58 -22.27
CA SER A 32 -4.57 7.84 -21.61
C SER A 32 -5.94 7.77 -20.94
N LYS A 33 -6.85 6.97 -21.49
CA LYS A 33 -8.17 6.70 -20.95
C LYS A 33 -8.53 5.24 -21.16
N VAL A 34 -9.11 4.64 -20.12
CA VAL A 34 -9.76 3.34 -20.19
C VAL A 34 -11.22 3.54 -19.80
N ASP A 35 -12.14 3.25 -20.74
CA ASP A 35 -13.57 3.40 -20.51
C ASP A 35 -14.09 2.38 -19.48
N TRP A 36 -15.34 2.55 -19.09
CA TRP A 36 -16.01 1.71 -18.09
C TRP A 36 -15.78 0.22 -18.33
N HIS A 37 -15.13 -0.41 -17.36
CA HIS A 37 -14.82 -1.84 -17.34
C HIS A 37 -14.90 -2.38 -15.90
N TYR A 38 -14.81 -3.69 -15.77
CA TYR A 38 -14.68 -4.40 -14.49
C TYR A 38 -13.81 -5.63 -14.69
N HIS A 39 -13.19 -6.07 -13.60
CA HIS A 39 -12.37 -7.27 -13.59
C HIS A 39 -13.18 -8.49 -13.13
N GLU A 40 -12.78 -9.66 -13.59
CA GLU A 40 -13.42 -10.93 -13.25
C GLU A 40 -13.27 -11.27 -11.78
N ASN A 41 -12.10 -11.00 -11.22
CA ASN A 41 -11.74 -11.31 -9.84
C ASN A 41 -11.45 -10.04 -9.03
N PRO A 42 -11.52 -10.11 -7.69
CA PRO A 42 -11.03 -9.05 -6.81
C PRO A 42 -9.53 -8.83 -6.98
N TYR A 43 -9.10 -7.58 -6.87
CA TYR A 43 -7.70 -7.24 -7.08
C TYR A 43 -7.26 -5.99 -6.31
N PHE A 44 -5.95 -5.89 -6.12
CA PHE A 44 -5.31 -4.67 -5.62
C PHE A 44 -4.74 -3.87 -6.77
N THR A 45 -4.92 -2.54 -6.73
CA THR A 45 -4.18 -1.57 -7.53
C THR A 45 -3.25 -0.77 -6.62
N TYR A 46 -1.95 -0.89 -6.84
CA TYR A 46 -0.94 -0.17 -6.10
C TYR A 46 -0.12 0.71 -7.03
N LEU A 47 -0.29 2.04 -6.92
CA LEU A 47 0.42 2.96 -7.81
C LEU A 47 1.87 3.12 -7.37
N LEU A 48 2.81 2.73 -8.23
CA LEU A 48 4.25 2.80 -7.98
C LEU A 48 4.85 4.13 -8.45
N GLN A 49 4.40 4.64 -9.60
CA GLN A 49 4.92 5.87 -10.22
C GLN A 49 3.82 6.57 -11.02
N GLY A 50 3.96 7.88 -11.19
CA GLY A 50 3.04 8.71 -11.98
C GLY A 50 1.75 9.02 -11.24
N LYS A 51 0.69 9.31 -11.98
CA LYS A 51 -0.63 9.65 -11.47
C LYS A 51 -1.71 8.89 -12.25
N LEU A 52 -2.81 8.59 -11.57
CA LEU A 52 -3.97 7.95 -12.16
C LEU A 52 -5.24 8.54 -11.54
N PHE A 53 -6.20 8.95 -12.35
CA PHE A 53 -7.55 9.20 -11.90
C PHE A 53 -8.38 7.95 -12.15
N GLU A 54 -9.10 7.50 -11.14
CA GLU A 54 -10.02 6.40 -11.22
C GLU A 54 -11.36 6.79 -10.61
N SER A 55 -12.46 6.40 -11.25
CA SER A 55 -13.79 6.66 -10.73
C SER A 55 -14.70 5.47 -10.97
N ASN A 56 -15.42 5.09 -9.92
CA ASN A 56 -16.55 4.18 -9.97
C ASN A 56 -17.86 4.96 -9.82
N LYS A 57 -19.01 4.27 -9.70
CA LYS A 57 -20.32 4.90 -9.56
C LYS A 57 -20.55 5.66 -8.25
N LYS A 58 -19.70 5.42 -7.23
CA LYS A 58 -19.88 5.95 -5.88
C LYS A 58 -18.79 6.97 -5.52
N GLU A 59 -17.55 6.72 -5.94
CA GLU A 59 -16.37 7.45 -5.48
C GLU A 59 -15.39 7.70 -6.63
N SER A 60 -14.53 8.71 -6.43
CA SER A 60 -13.43 9.02 -7.34
C SER A 60 -12.13 9.14 -6.56
N TYR A 61 -11.05 8.67 -7.16
CA TYR A 61 -9.72 8.62 -6.57
C TYR A 61 -8.70 9.31 -7.47
N TYR A 62 -7.94 10.24 -6.90
CA TYR A 62 -6.72 10.77 -7.50
C TYR A 62 -5.55 10.02 -6.90
N LEU A 63 -5.02 9.06 -7.65
CA LEU A 63 -3.97 8.18 -7.18
C LEU A 63 -2.60 8.79 -7.49
N GLU A 64 -1.75 8.77 -6.47
CA GLU A 64 -0.34 9.13 -6.50
C GLU A 64 0.52 7.95 -6.03
N PRO A 65 1.85 7.98 -6.23
CA PRO A 65 2.71 6.88 -5.77
C PRO A 65 2.45 6.55 -4.30
N GLY A 66 2.18 5.28 -4.04
CA GLY A 66 1.82 4.78 -2.72
C GLY A 66 0.35 4.74 -2.40
N ASN A 67 -0.51 5.14 -3.28
CA ASN A 67 -1.92 4.87 -3.11
C ASN A 67 -2.22 3.42 -3.46
N LEU A 68 -3.03 2.80 -2.62
CA LEU A 68 -3.42 1.40 -2.70
C LEU A 68 -4.93 1.29 -2.61
N LEU A 69 -5.54 0.73 -3.66
CA LEU A 69 -6.95 0.37 -3.69
C LEU A 69 -7.09 -1.15 -3.68
N PHE A 70 -8.10 -1.64 -3.01
CA PHE A 70 -8.62 -2.99 -3.18
C PHE A 70 -9.97 -2.89 -3.86
N HIS A 71 -10.13 -3.58 -4.96
CA HIS A 71 -11.38 -3.66 -5.72
C HIS A 71 -12.00 -5.02 -5.48
N ASN A 72 -13.22 -5.00 -4.98
CA ASN A 72 -14.02 -6.21 -5.03
C ASN A 72 -14.48 -6.44 -6.48
N TRP A 73 -14.57 -7.72 -6.87
CA TRP A 73 -14.94 -8.11 -8.20
C TRP A 73 -16.29 -7.46 -8.64
N GLN A 74 -16.42 -7.18 -9.96
CA GLN A 74 -17.56 -6.50 -10.56
C GLN A 74 -17.77 -5.02 -10.19
N ASP A 75 -16.87 -4.39 -9.44
CA ASP A 75 -16.95 -2.95 -9.23
C ASP A 75 -16.48 -2.21 -10.51
N SER A 76 -17.48 -1.74 -11.29
CA SER A 76 -17.19 -1.08 -12.56
C SER A 76 -16.63 0.31 -12.35
N HIS A 77 -15.54 0.61 -13.07
CA HIS A 77 -14.82 1.88 -13.00
C HIS A 77 -14.24 2.26 -14.36
N TYR A 78 -13.77 3.50 -14.46
CA TYR A 78 -13.00 3.99 -15.58
C TYR A 78 -11.75 4.71 -15.08
N ASN A 79 -10.72 4.77 -15.93
CA ASN A 79 -9.43 5.38 -15.57
C ASN A 79 -9.03 6.44 -16.56
N ILE A 80 -8.42 7.52 -16.05
CA ILE A 80 -7.77 8.56 -16.86
C ILE A 80 -6.34 8.71 -16.37
N LYS A 81 -5.40 8.59 -17.28
CA LYS A 81 -3.97 8.76 -17.02
C LYS A 81 -3.47 10.06 -17.64
N PRO A 82 -2.79 10.95 -16.90
CA PRO A 82 -2.05 12.05 -17.49
C PRO A 82 -1.00 11.55 -18.49
N PRO A 83 -0.48 12.42 -19.37
CA PRO A 83 0.53 12.03 -20.37
C PRO A 83 1.82 11.46 -19.77
N GLU A 84 2.06 11.70 -18.49
CA GLU A 84 3.26 11.23 -17.76
C GLU A 84 3.34 9.71 -17.66
N TYR A 85 4.57 9.20 -17.47
CA TYR A 85 4.81 7.80 -17.20
C TYR A 85 4.10 7.37 -15.91
N THR A 86 3.31 6.32 -16.01
CA THR A 86 2.54 5.78 -14.90
C THR A 86 2.75 4.27 -14.81
N ARG A 87 3.05 3.77 -13.60
CA ARG A 87 3.31 2.36 -13.32
C ARG A 87 2.48 1.89 -12.15
N GLY A 88 1.75 0.81 -12.35
CA GLY A 88 0.92 0.14 -11.36
C GLY A 88 1.41 -1.28 -11.09
N PHE A 89 1.18 -1.73 -9.88
CA PHE A 89 1.38 -3.08 -9.43
C PHE A 89 0.04 -3.66 -9.01
N HIS A 90 -0.34 -4.80 -9.58
CA HIS A 90 -1.64 -5.41 -9.34
C HIS A 90 -1.47 -6.82 -8.79
N ILE A 91 -2.36 -7.19 -7.89
CA ILE A 91 -2.49 -8.55 -7.38
C ILE A 91 -3.96 -8.93 -7.54
N GLU A 92 -4.24 -9.87 -8.40
CA GLU A 92 -5.57 -10.42 -8.65
C GLU A 92 -5.70 -11.78 -7.98
N LEU A 93 -6.78 -11.99 -7.26
CA LEU A 93 -7.05 -13.17 -6.43
C LEU A 93 -8.34 -13.84 -6.90
N ASN A 94 -8.32 -15.13 -7.21
CA ASN A 94 -9.54 -15.87 -7.53
C ASN A 94 -10.28 -16.29 -6.23
N GLU A 95 -11.50 -16.81 -6.38
CA GLU A 95 -12.33 -17.25 -5.24
C GLU A 95 -11.69 -18.37 -4.43
N ASP A 96 -10.94 -19.27 -5.09
CA ASP A 96 -10.26 -20.38 -4.40
C ASP A 96 -9.18 -19.89 -3.44
N TRP A 97 -8.51 -18.76 -3.74
CA TRP A 97 -7.54 -18.18 -2.82
C TRP A 97 -8.20 -17.81 -1.48
N PHE A 98 -9.36 -17.18 -1.52
CA PHE A 98 -10.10 -16.81 -0.31
C PHE A 98 -10.57 -18.03 0.47
N SER A 99 -11.01 -19.07 -0.24
CA SER A 99 -11.45 -20.34 0.35
C SER A 99 -10.29 -21.12 0.99
N ASP A 100 -9.12 -21.14 0.34
CA ASP A 100 -7.92 -21.82 0.85
C ASP A 100 -7.47 -21.23 2.23
N PHE A 101 -7.77 -19.96 2.52
CA PHE A 101 -7.37 -19.27 3.76
C PHE A 101 -8.55 -18.91 4.68
N ASP A 102 -9.75 -19.44 4.46
CA ASP A 102 -10.97 -19.16 5.25
C ASP A 102 -11.26 -17.65 5.40
N ILE A 103 -11.03 -16.89 4.31
CA ILE A 103 -11.30 -15.46 4.24
C ILE A 103 -12.62 -15.23 3.51
N GLN A 104 -13.60 -14.62 4.18
CA GLN A 104 -14.89 -14.32 3.58
C GLN A 104 -14.79 -13.06 2.71
N ILE A 105 -14.85 -13.21 1.39
CA ILE A 105 -14.76 -12.08 0.44
C ILE A 105 -15.87 -11.06 0.64
N THR A 106 -17.03 -11.47 1.13
CA THR A 106 -18.16 -10.62 1.47
C THR A 106 -17.88 -9.61 2.59
N ASP A 107 -16.83 -9.85 3.40
CA ASP A 107 -16.38 -8.89 4.40
C ASP A 107 -15.74 -7.62 3.76
N PHE A 108 -15.48 -7.65 2.44
CA PHE A 108 -14.72 -6.61 1.71
C PHE A 108 -15.51 -6.05 0.51
N GLU A 109 -16.66 -5.45 0.76
CA GLU A 109 -17.52 -4.90 -0.30
C GLU A 109 -16.96 -3.60 -0.92
N GLY A 110 -17.11 -3.47 -2.24
CA GLY A 110 -16.80 -2.28 -3.03
C GLY A 110 -15.29 -2.00 -3.17
N SER A 111 -14.97 -0.80 -3.64
CA SER A 111 -13.59 -0.31 -3.68
C SER A 111 -13.18 0.25 -2.32
N ILE A 112 -12.01 -0.17 -1.81
CA ILE A 112 -11.50 0.24 -0.49
C ILE A 112 -10.17 0.96 -0.66
N ASN A 113 -10.12 2.25 -0.29
CA ASN A 113 -8.87 3.01 -0.24
C ASN A 113 -8.07 2.66 1.03
N LEU A 114 -6.97 1.96 0.86
CA LEU A 114 -6.15 1.41 1.95
C LEU A 114 -5.04 2.39 2.36
N LYS A 115 -5.35 3.24 3.33
CA LYS A 115 -4.44 4.30 3.82
C LYS A 115 -3.50 3.85 4.94
N ASN A 116 -3.74 2.66 5.54
CA ASN A 116 -2.95 2.15 6.67
C ASN A 116 -1.48 1.88 6.25
N PRO A 117 -0.46 2.49 6.89
CA PRO A 117 0.94 2.30 6.52
C PRO A 117 1.46 0.87 6.77
N ILE A 118 0.83 0.10 7.65
CA ILE A 118 1.15 -1.32 7.83
C ILE A 118 0.79 -2.09 6.56
N ILE A 119 -0.42 -1.90 6.03
CA ILE A 119 -0.88 -2.54 4.78
C ILE A 119 0.01 -2.13 3.61
N LYS A 120 0.33 -0.85 3.48
CA LYS A 120 1.24 -0.37 2.42
C LYS A 120 2.63 -0.98 2.53
N ASN A 121 3.13 -1.16 3.75
CA ASN A 121 4.42 -1.81 3.98
C ASN A 121 4.38 -3.29 3.58
N LEU A 122 3.32 -4.01 3.91
CA LEU A 122 3.13 -5.40 3.46
C LEU A 122 3.08 -5.49 1.93
N MET A 123 2.40 -4.55 1.26
CA MET A 123 2.38 -4.47 -0.19
C MET A 123 3.77 -4.20 -0.79
N ASN A 124 4.58 -3.33 -0.15
CA ASN A 124 5.98 -3.10 -0.54
C ASN A 124 6.83 -4.37 -0.39
N GLN A 125 6.60 -5.16 0.67
CA GLN A 125 7.27 -6.45 0.86
C GLN A 125 6.87 -7.44 -0.23
N ILE A 126 5.58 -7.53 -0.58
CA ILE A 126 5.11 -8.37 -1.69
C ILE A 126 5.79 -7.95 -3.00
N PHE A 127 5.81 -6.65 -3.31
CA PHE A 127 6.50 -6.15 -4.50
C PHE A 127 7.98 -6.57 -4.50
N ASN A 128 8.67 -6.45 -3.39
CA ASN A 128 10.07 -6.85 -3.26
C ASN A 128 10.26 -8.36 -3.47
N GLU A 129 9.37 -9.19 -2.89
CA GLU A 129 9.40 -10.65 -3.05
C GLU A 129 9.25 -11.06 -4.53
N THR A 130 8.42 -10.37 -5.30
CA THR A 130 8.30 -10.65 -6.75
C THR A 130 9.59 -10.38 -7.52
N LYS A 131 10.49 -9.51 -6.99
CA LYS A 131 11.78 -9.20 -7.62
C LYS A 131 12.89 -10.15 -7.14
N ILE A 132 12.80 -10.67 -5.92
CA ILE A 132 13.69 -11.72 -5.41
C ILE A 132 13.41 -13.05 -6.13
N ASN A 133 12.15 -13.44 -6.18
CA ASN A 133 11.61 -14.59 -6.90
C ASN A 133 12.38 -15.90 -6.63
N ASP A 134 12.61 -16.20 -5.36
CA ASP A 134 13.21 -17.44 -4.90
C ASP A 134 12.15 -18.50 -4.50
N GLN A 135 12.59 -19.66 -4.02
CA GLN A 135 11.71 -20.76 -3.62
C GLN A 135 10.77 -20.43 -2.44
N TYR A 136 11.04 -19.38 -1.66
CA TYR A 136 10.24 -18.95 -0.51
C TYR A 136 9.34 -17.78 -0.83
N SER A 137 9.53 -17.11 -1.97
CA SER A 137 8.81 -15.89 -2.34
C SER A 137 7.29 -16.09 -2.37
N ASN A 138 6.81 -17.24 -2.86
CA ASN A 138 5.36 -17.52 -2.87
C ASN A 138 4.77 -17.57 -1.46
N LEU A 139 5.42 -18.28 -0.55
CA LEU A 139 4.96 -18.37 0.85
C LEU A 139 4.96 -17.00 1.54
N SER A 140 6.01 -16.20 1.29
CA SER A 140 6.10 -14.83 1.81
C SER A 140 4.99 -13.93 1.27
N ILE A 141 4.67 -14.02 -0.02
CA ILE A 141 3.58 -13.27 -0.68
C ILE A 141 2.23 -13.64 -0.05
N GLU A 142 1.93 -14.93 0.07
CA GLU A 142 0.68 -15.42 0.67
C GLU A 142 0.53 -14.97 2.13
N SER A 143 1.58 -15.12 2.94
CA SER A 143 1.59 -14.65 4.33
C SER A 143 1.29 -13.15 4.44
N ASN A 144 1.95 -12.33 3.62
CA ASN A 144 1.70 -10.88 3.60
C ASN A 144 0.27 -10.53 3.15
N LEU A 145 -0.30 -11.26 2.20
CA LEU A 145 -1.69 -11.05 1.76
C LEU A 145 -2.69 -11.39 2.88
N ILE A 146 -2.49 -12.50 3.59
CA ILE A 146 -3.30 -12.88 4.75
C ILE A 146 -3.25 -11.77 5.80
N ASP A 147 -2.07 -11.25 6.11
CA ASP A 147 -1.89 -10.16 7.07
C ASP A 147 -2.59 -8.86 6.61
N ILE A 148 -2.59 -8.56 5.31
CA ILE A 148 -3.33 -7.44 4.74
C ILE A 148 -4.83 -7.60 5.01
N PHE A 149 -5.43 -8.74 4.66
CA PHE A 149 -6.87 -8.98 4.86
C PHE A 149 -7.26 -8.99 6.33
N ASN A 150 -6.45 -9.60 7.19
CA ASN A 150 -6.65 -9.56 8.65
C ASN A 150 -6.61 -8.11 9.17
N THR A 151 -5.65 -7.29 8.73
CA THR A 151 -5.56 -5.89 9.13
C THR A 151 -6.77 -5.07 8.66
N ILE A 152 -7.29 -5.32 7.45
CA ILE A 152 -8.52 -4.69 6.95
C ILE A 152 -9.71 -5.10 7.82
N LYS A 153 -9.86 -6.39 8.10
CA LYS A 153 -10.96 -6.95 8.91
C LYS A 153 -10.97 -6.38 10.33
N GLU A 154 -9.82 -6.32 10.98
CA GLU A 154 -9.68 -5.72 12.32
C GLU A 154 -10.03 -4.22 12.32
N SER A 155 -9.65 -3.49 11.26
CA SER A 155 -9.98 -2.07 11.14
C SER A 155 -11.50 -1.81 11.05
N LYS A 156 -12.26 -2.75 10.47
CA LYS A 156 -13.73 -2.70 10.35
C LYS A 156 -14.41 -3.11 11.66
N LYS A 157 -13.92 -4.14 12.35
CA LYS A 157 -14.47 -4.58 13.65
C LYS A 157 -14.37 -3.52 14.75
N GLY A 158 -13.41 -2.63 14.64
CA GLY A 158 -13.19 -1.53 15.59
C GLY A 158 -14.23 -0.40 15.53
N ASN A 159 -15.44 -0.62 15.04
CA ASN A 159 -16.55 0.34 15.01
C ASN A 159 -17.23 0.56 16.39
N GLN A 160 -16.69 -0.01 17.48
CA GLN A 160 -17.01 0.49 18.83
C GLN A 160 -16.61 1.97 18.90
N LYS A 161 -17.36 2.78 19.67
CA LYS A 161 -17.15 4.23 19.84
C LYS A 161 -15.66 4.53 20.12
N LYS A 162 -14.89 4.80 19.06
CA LYS A 162 -13.49 5.18 19.20
C LYS A 162 -13.45 6.59 19.79
N PRO A 163 -12.54 6.88 20.72
CA PRO A 163 -12.32 8.25 21.18
C PRO A 163 -12.04 9.19 20.01
N ILE A 164 -12.54 10.41 20.07
CA ILE A 164 -12.40 11.43 19.01
C ILE A 164 -10.93 11.63 18.62
N TRP A 165 -10.02 11.59 19.58
CA TRP A 165 -8.59 11.76 19.32
C TRP A 165 -8.01 10.73 18.36
N VAL A 166 -8.62 9.54 18.22
CA VAL A 166 -8.13 8.49 17.29
C VAL A 166 -8.32 8.90 15.84
N SER A 167 -9.46 9.49 15.47
CA SER A 167 -9.68 10.04 14.11
C SER A 167 -8.80 11.23 13.84
N GLN A 168 -8.73 12.16 14.78
CA GLN A 168 -7.85 13.34 14.69
C GLN A 168 -6.38 12.96 14.55
N LEU A 169 -5.92 11.95 15.29
CA LEU A 169 -4.56 11.44 15.17
C LEU A 169 -4.27 10.84 13.79
N LYS A 170 -5.23 10.12 13.20
CA LYS A 170 -5.08 9.60 11.82
C LYS A 170 -4.88 10.72 10.80
N GLU A 171 -5.61 11.81 10.93
CA GLU A 171 -5.46 13.01 10.08
C GLU A 171 -4.08 13.63 10.26
N LEU A 172 -3.67 13.87 11.52
CA LEU A 172 -2.35 14.44 11.83
C LEU A 172 -1.19 13.59 11.31
N LEU A 173 -1.32 12.25 11.31
CA LEU A 173 -0.27 11.34 10.82
C LEU A 173 -0.15 11.31 9.28
N ILE A 174 -1.16 11.79 8.56
CA ILE A 174 -1.15 11.92 7.10
C ILE A 174 -0.52 13.26 6.68
N GLU A 175 -0.60 14.29 7.53
CA GLU A 175 -0.05 15.62 7.24
C GLU A 175 1.49 15.60 7.22
N GLU A 176 2.09 15.83 6.05
CA GLU A 176 3.55 15.79 5.87
C GLU A 176 4.33 16.84 6.69
N LYS A 177 3.71 17.99 6.95
CA LYS A 177 4.35 19.13 7.68
C LYS A 177 4.19 19.03 9.19
N THR A 178 3.48 18.03 9.70
CA THR A 178 3.26 17.86 11.13
C THR A 178 4.47 17.21 11.79
N ASP A 179 4.93 17.77 12.90
CA ASP A 179 5.87 17.09 13.79
C ASP A 179 5.15 15.90 14.46
N HIS A 180 5.54 14.70 14.08
CA HIS A 180 4.97 13.44 14.60
C HIS A 180 5.59 12.99 15.93
N SER A 181 6.32 13.87 16.64
CA SER A 181 6.81 13.51 17.97
C SER A 181 5.64 13.29 18.95
N LEU A 182 5.80 12.39 19.89
CA LEU A 182 4.77 12.08 20.90
C LEU A 182 4.32 13.36 21.63
N LYS A 183 5.27 14.27 21.93
CA LYS A 183 4.99 15.56 22.60
C LYS A 183 4.11 16.46 21.74
N SER A 184 4.43 16.63 20.45
CA SER A 184 3.67 17.46 19.52
C SER A 184 2.26 16.92 19.30
N LEU A 185 2.14 15.62 19.04
CA LEU A 185 0.86 14.96 18.83
C LEU A 185 -0.03 15.04 20.07
N SER A 186 0.52 14.80 21.26
CA SER A 186 -0.19 14.89 22.53
C SER A 186 -0.76 16.29 22.78
N LEU A 187 0.06 17.30 22.49
CA LEU A 187 -0.36 18.72 22.64
C LEU A 187 -1.51 19.06 21.68
N LYS A 188 -1.40 18.67 20.41
CA LYS A 188 -2.44 18.94 19.39
C LYS A 188 -3.76 18.22 19.68
N LEU A 189 -3.69 17.03 20.29
CA LEU A 189 -4.87 16.22 20.58
C LEU A 189 -5.47 16.51 21.97
N GLY A 190 -4.79 17.26 22.82
CA GLY A 190 -5.19 17.44 24.22
C GLY A 190 -5.17 16.15 25.03
N VAL A 191 -4.32 15.18 24.65
CA VAL A 191 -4.21 13.85 25.29
C VAL A 191 -2.86 13.72 25.97
N HIS A 192 -2.85 13.25 27.21
CA HIS A 192 -1.60 13.07 27.94
C HIS A 192 -0.65 12.08 27.21
N PRO A 193 0.66 12.38 27.08
CA PRO A 193 1.62 11.56 26.31
C PRO A 193 1.64 10.08 26.69
N VAL A 194 1.61 9.79 27.99
CA VAL A 194 1.60 8.40 28.49
C VAL A 194 0.34 7.65 28.06
N HIS A 195 -0.83 8.32 28.12
CA HIS A 195 -2.09 7.73 27.67
C HIS A 195 -2.07 7.49 26.15
N LEU A 196 -1.65 8.49 25.37
CA LEU A 196 -1.52 8.35 23.91
C LEU A 196 -0.59 7.19 23.54
N SER A 197 0.59 7.10 24.14
CA SER A 197 1.57 6.03 23.86
C SER A 197 1.03 4.64 24.22
N ARG A 198 0.36 4.49 25.36
CA ARG A 198 -0.19 3.21 25.84
C ARG A 198 -1.34 2.74 24.97
N GLU A 199 -2.29 3.62 24.66
CA GLU A 199 -3.50 3.27 23.91
C GLU A 199 -3.25 3.20 22.39
N PHE A 200 -2.15 3.78 21.88
CA PHE A 200 -1.86 3.82 20.46
C PHE A 200 -1.89 2.42 19.83
N ASN A 201 -1.21 1.46 20.44
CA ASN A 201 -1.15 0.10 19.90
C ASN A 201 -2.53 -0.55 19.76
N ARG A 202 -3.44 -0.27 20.69
CA ARG A 202 -4.82 -0.82 20.66
C ARG A 202 -5.61 -0.39 19.41
N TYR A 203 -5.38 0.85 18.91
CA TYR A 203 -6.15 1.41 17.79
C TYR A 203 -5.43 1.36 16.46
N PHE A 204 -4.10 1.21 16.47
CA PHE A 204 -3.24 1.28 15.28
C PHE A 204 -2.47 -0.02 15.02
N GLY A 205 -2.58 -1.04 15.87
CA GLY A 205 -1.98 -2.36 15.71
C GLY A 205 -0.46 -2.42 15.94
N THR A 206 0.18 -1.29 16.29
CA THR A 206 1.62 -1.22 16.58
C THR A 206 1.95 0.01 17.42
N SER A 207 3.19 0.15 17.89
CA SER A 207 3.61 1.35 18.62
C SER A 207 3.66 2.60 17.71
N LEU A 208 3.47 3.79 18.30
CA LEU A 208 3.54 5.07 17.57
C LEU A 208 4.87 5.22 16.81
N GLY A 209 6.00 4.90 17.47
CA GLY A 209 7.32 5.00 16.83
C GLY A 209 7.46 4.06 15.63
N ASN A 210 6.93 2.84 15.71
CA ASN A 210 6.91 1.91 14.58
C ASN A 210 6.01 2.40 13.46
N TYR A 211 4.83 2.90 13.78
CA TYR A 211 3.87 3.42 12.80
C TYR A 211 4.47 4.60 12.00
N ILE A 212 5.10 5.57 12.69
CA ILE A 212 5.80 6.69 12.05
C ILE A 212 6.96 6.19 11.18
N ARG A 213 7.72 5.20 11.66
CA ARG A 213 8.79 4.59 10.87
C ARG A 213 8.27 3.98 9.57
N LEU A 214 7.12 3.28 9.61
CA LEU A 214 6.50 2.73 8.41
C LEU A 214 6.03 3.81 7.43
N ILE A 215 5.48 4.92 7.91
CA ILE A 215 5.14 6.08 7.06
C ILE A 215 6.38 6.57 6.33
N LYS A 216 7.49 6.79 7.04
CA LYS A 216 8.76 7.25 6.46
C LYS A 216 9.34 6.25 5.45
N LEU A 217 9.31 4.96 5.76
CA LEU A 217 9.81 3.91 4.86
C LEU A 217 8.94 3.74 3.62
N ASN A 218 7.61 3.83 3.75
CA ASN A 218 6.72 3.81 2.61
C ASN A 218 7.01 4.99 1.66
N LYS A 219 7.22 6.21 2.20
CA LYS A 219 7.62 7.36 1.38
C LYS A 219 8.97 7.12 0.69
N ALA A 220 9.97 6.62 1.42
CA ALA A 220 11.28 6.31 0.85
C ALA A 220 11.21 5.28 -0.28
N PHE A 221 10.33 4.29 -0.17
CA PHE A 221 10.13 3.26 -1.19
C PHE A 221 9.76 3.86 -2.56
N TYR A 222 8.80 4.80 -2.60
CA TYR A 222 8.41 5.44 -3.86
C TYR A 222 9.44 6.41 -4.38
N LEU A 223 10.13 7.14 -3.50
CA LEU A 223 11.21 8.02 -3.91
C LEU A 223 12.37 7.23 -4.54
N LEU A 224 12.69 6.05 -4.02
CA LEU A 224 13.66 5.13 -4.64
C LEU A 224 13.19 4.70 -6.04
N LEU A 225 11.93 4.27 -6.18
CA LEU A 225 11.39 3.85 -7.48
C LEU A 225 11.37 4.98 -8.51
N SER A 226 11.23 6.22 -8.08
CA SER A 226 11.21 7.38 -8.99
C SER A 226 12.56 7.63 -9.68
N LYS A 227 13.67 7.20 -9.10
CA LYS A 227 15.07 7.48 -9.54
C LYS A 227 15.41 8.98 -9.68
N LYS A 228 14.61 9.86 -9.09
CA LYS A 228 14.78 11.31 -9.22
C LYS A 228 15.67 11.91 -8.14
N PHE A 229 15.95 11.16 -7.08
CA PHE A 229 16.60 11.66 -5.87
C PHE A 229 17.79 10.78 -5.49
N SER A 230 18.85 11.42 -4.99
CA SER A 230 19.97 10.74 -4.35
C SER A 230 19.54 10.09 -3.03
N MET A 231 20.35 9.16 -2.54
CA MET A 231 20.11 8.50 -1.25
C MET A 231 20.05 9.50 -0.08
N THR A 232 20.86 10.56 -0.15
CA THR A 232 20.88 11.65 0.83
C THR A 232 19.57 12.44 0.81
N GLU A 233 19.11 12.85 -0.38
CA GLU A 233 17.84 13.56 -0.51
C GLU A 233 16.66 12.75 -0.03
N ILE A 234 16.60 11.45 -0.37
CA ILE A 234 15.55 10.55 0.11
C ILE A 234 15.54 10.48 1.64
N CYS A 235 16.73 10.31 2.24
CA CYS A 235 16.88 10.28 3.69
C CYS A 235 16.25 11.51 4.37
N TYR A 236 16.59 12.71 3.90
CA TYR A 236 16.09 13.95 4.48
C TYR A 236 14.63 14.21 4.18
N GLN A 237 14.17 13.95 2.94
CA GLN A 237 12.75 14.11 2.56
C GLN A 237 11.83 13.18 3.34
N CYS A 238 12.33 12.01 3.77
CA CYS A 238 11.58 11.09 4.61
C CYS A 238 11.72 11.37 6.11
N GLY A 239 12.53 12.36 6.50
CA GLY A 239 12.72 12.76 7.90
C GLY A 239 13.49 11.73 8.72
N PHE A 240 14.45 11.02 8.13
CA PHE A 240 15.44 10.24 8.86
C PHE A 240 16.55 11.13 9.36
N TYR A 241 17.19 10.76 10.47
CA TYR A 241 18.25 11.54 11.09
C TYR A 241 19.51 11.61 10.19
N ASP A 242 19.92 10.45 9.66
CA ASP A 242 21.04 10.30 8.73
C ASP A 242 20.85 9.09 7.82
N GLN A 243 21.75 8.93 6.84
CA GLN A 243 21.70 7.80 5.90
C GLN A 243 21.86 6.44 6.58
N SER A 244 22.71 6.33 7.60
CA SER A 244 22.94 5.07 8.31
C SER A 244 21.68 4.61 9.02
N HIS A 245 20.96 5.54 9.66
CA HIS A 245 19.67 5.30 10.28
C HIS A 245 18.62 4.90 9.24
N PHE A 246 18.56 5.58 8.09
CA PHE A 246 17.66 5.20 6.99
C PHE A 246 17.96 3.80 6.47
N ILE A 247 19.22 3.51 6.08
CA ILE A 247 19.66 2.22 5.51
C ILE A 247 19.37 1.07 6.50
N SER A 248 19.68 1.27 7.78
CA SER A 248 19.44 0.27 8.84
C SER A 248 17.95 -0.05 8.98
N ASN A 249 17.08 0.96 9.03
CA ASN A 249 15.63 0.78 9.13
C ASN A 249 15.06 0.12 7.86
N PHE A 250 15.51 0.53 6.68
CA PHE A 250 15.10 -0.06 5.41
C PHE A 250 15.49 -1.54 5.34
N LYS A 251 16.75 -1.86 5.67
CA LYS A 251 17.24 -3.24 5.70
C LYS A 251 16.48 -4.10 6.71
N LYS A 252 16.19 -3.56 7.90
CA LYS A 252 15.42 -4.27 8.93
C LYS A 252 13.99 -4.60 8.46
N THR A 253 13.39 -3.74 7.64
CA THR A 253 12.00 -3.88 7.20
C THR A 253 11.86 -4.71 5.93
N TYR A 254 12.79 -4.57 4.98
CA TYR A 254 12.71 -5.21 3.67
C TYR A 254 13.79 -6.28 3.42
N ASN A 255 14.59 -6.61 4.42
CA ASN A 255 15.73 -7.57 4.35
C ASN A 255 16.81 -7.23 3.32
N LEU A 256 16.75 -6.05 2.70
CA LEU A 256 17.68 -5.53 1.69
C LEU A 256 18.09 -4.10 2.02
N THR A 257 19.29 -3.72 1.60
CA THR A 257 19.64 -2.29 1.57
C THR A 257 18.92 -1.58 0.41
N PRO A 258 18.68 -0.25 0.51
CA PRO A 258 18.07 0.52 -0.60
C PRO A 258 18.80 0.35 -1.94
N THR A 259 20.13 0.28 -1.92
CA THR A 259 20.94 0.07 -3.12
C THR A 259 20.73 -1.32 -3.73
N LYS A 260 20.66 -2.37 -2.89
CA LYS A 260 20.38 -3.73 -3.36
C LYS A 260 18.95 -3.84 -3.90
N PHE A 261 18.00 -3.19 -3.24
CA PHE A 261 16.62 -3.10 -3.70
C PHE A 261 16.54 -2.51 -5.13
N LEU A 262 17.20 -1.37 -5.38
CA LEU A 262 17.22 -0.76 -6.72
C LEU A 262 17.85 -1.67 -7.77
N LYS A 263 18.90 -2.42 -7.44
CA LYS A 263 19.54 -3.39 -8.36
C LYS A 263 18.62 -4.56 -8.73
N ASN A 264 17.70 -4.95 -7.85
CA ASN A 264 16.76 -6.04 -8.12
C ASN A 264 15.59 -5.60 -9.01
N ILE A 265 15.31 -4.30 -9.08
CA ILE A 265 14.16 -3.77 -9.83
C ILE A 265 14.56 -3.39 -11.27
N TYR A 266 15.80 -3.01 -11.48
CA TYR A 266 16.33 -2.44 -12.72
C TYR A 266 17.57 -3.17 -13.19
#